data_bc1119da2770354c6354b4a9266977e4
#
_entry.id   bc1119da2770354c6354b4a9266977e4
#
_cell.length_a   1.000
_cell.length_b   1.000
_cell.length_c   1.000
_cell.angle_alpha   90.00
_cell.angle_beta   90.00
_cell.angle_gamma   90.00
#
_symmetry.space_group_name_H-M   'P 1'
#
loop_
_entity.id
_entity.type
_entity.pdbx_description
1 polymer ?
#
loop_
_entity_poly.entity_id
_entity_poly.type
_entity_poly.pdbx_seq_one_letter_code
_entity_poly.pdbx_strand_id
1 'polypeptide(L)'
;MKKTESAVKQSMNITVYLGANKGNHEKFKKAIEELGSFIGSRGDTLIYGGSRSGLMGILADSVLASDGNVIGVEPQMFIDRQFQHDSITQLIVTKDMSERKAKMIELGDAFIAFPGGTGTLEEIAEVMSRVSLKLLDAPCILYNLDGYYDGIKELLDTMISYGLSSEERQEGIYFANTISDIEEILIRRSGEKG
;
A
#
# COMPACT_ATOMS: atom_id res chain seq x y z
N MET A 1 33.55 13.29 22.49
CA MET A 1 32.61 13.50 21.37
C MET A 1 32.08 12.13 20.92
N LYS A 2 30.89 11.74 21.37
CA LYS A 2 30.21 10.52 20.87
C LYS A 2 29.63 10.85 19.52
N LYS A 3 30.09 10.19 18.45
CA LYS A 3 29.42 10.18 17.16
C LYS A 3 28.09 9.48 17.37
N THR A 4 26.99 10.18 17.21
CA THR A 4 25.67 9.62 17.00
C THR A 4 25.74 8.87 15.67
N GLU A 5 25.83 7.54 15.72
CA GLU A 5 25.54 6.70 14.57
C GLU A 5 24.07 6.96 14.19
N SER A 6 23.86 7.63 13.07
CA SER A 6 22.56 7.69 12.45
C SER A 6 22.20 6.24 12.07
N ALA A 7 21.19 5.69 12.71
CA ALA A 7 20.64 4.42 12.28
C ALA A 7 20.35 4.51 10.76
N VAL A 8 21.03 3.66 9.99
CA VAL A 8 20.79 3.57 8.54
C VAL A 8 19.33 3.14 8.37
N LYS A 9 18.50 4.07 7.91
CA LYS A 9 17.09 3.81 7.64
C LYS A 9 17.04 2.74 6.54
N GLN A 10 16.60 1.54 6.88
CA GLN A 10 16.46 0.46 5.92
C GLN A 10 15.32 0.80 4.96
N SER A 11 15.59 0.81 3.65
CA SER A 11 14.54 1.03 2.64
C SER A 11 13.56 -0.15 2.64
N MET A 12 12.28 0.15 2.44
CA MET A 12 11.18 -0.81 2.43
C MET A 12 10.53 -0.90 1.05
N ASN A 13 9.95 -2.04 0.75
CA ASN A 13 9.02 -2.21 -0.35
C ASN A 13 7.60 -1.94 0.16
N ILE A 14 6.99 -0.85 -0.27
CA ILE A 14 5.63 -0.47 0.13
C ILE A 14 4.66 -0.82 -0.98
N THR A 15 3.81 -1.81 -0.74
CA THR A 15 2.74 -2.17 -1.67
C THR A 15 1.56 -1.26 -1.47
N VAL A 16 1.14 -0.56 -2.54
CA VAL A 16 -0.02 0.32 -2.51
C VAL A 16 -1.12 -0.22 -3.42
N TYR A 17 -2.26 -0.52 -2.84
CA TYR A 17 -3.50 -0.89 -3.54
C TYR A 17 -4.37 0.34 -3.75
N LEU A 18 -4.75 0.58 -4.99
CA LEU A 18 -5.59 1.72 -5.38
C LEU A 18 -6.25 1.47 -6.73
N GLY A 19 -7.28 2.28 -7.05
CA GLY A 19 -7.98 2.18 -8.33
C GLY A 19 -7.27 2.91 -9.47
N ALA A 20 -7.53 2.48 -10.70
CA ALA A 20 -7.13 3.18 -11.92
C ALA A 20 -7.97 4.45 -12.18
N ASN A 21 -9.10 4.63 -11.51
CA ASN A 21 -9.95 5.80 -11.66
C ASN A 21 -9.45 6.97 -10.79
N LYS A 22 -9.54 8.19 -11.29
CA LYS A 22 -9.14 9.40 -10.53
C LYS A 22 -10.12 9.74 -9.41
N GLY A 23 -11.33 9.16 -9.44
CA GLY A 23 -12.42 9.59 -8.57
C GLY A 23 -12.96 10.97 -8.98
N ASN A 24 -13.86 11.50 -8.18
CA ASN A 24 -14.51 12.80 -8.38
C ASN A 24 -14.13 13.85 -7.31
N HIS A 25 -13.16 13.54 -6.46
CA HIS A 25 -12.66 14.41 -5.40
C HIS A 25 -11.23 14.88 -5.70
N GLU A 26 -11.03 16.19 -5.80
CA GLU A 26 -9.71 16.84 -5.98
C GLU A 26 -8.70 16.43 -4.89
N LYS A 27 -9.18 16.16 -3.68
CA LYS A 27 -8.34 15.71 -2.54
C LYS A 27 -7.61 14.39 -2.81
N PHE A 28 -8.20 13.47 -3.59
CA PHE A 28 -7.56 12.19 -3.90
C PHE A 28 -6.27 12.39 -4.69
N LYS A 29 -6.29 13.30 -5.66
CA LYS A 29 -5.10 13.62 -6.44
C LYS A 29 -3.99 14.16 -5.54
N LYS A 30 -4.30 15.15 -4.70
CA LYS A 30 -3.30 15.75 -3.78
C LYS A 30 -2.75 14.71 -2.80
N ALA A 31 -3.63 13.93 -2.16
CA ALA A 31 -3.22 12.92 -1.19
C ALA A 31 -2.35 11.81 -1.82
N ILE A 32 -2.62 11.41 -3.07
CA ILE A 32 -1.81 10.40 -3.76
C ILE A 32 -0.46 10.94 -4.22
N GLU A 33 -0.38 12.22 -4.61
CA GLU A 33 0.87 12.92 -4.90
C GLU A 33 1.74 13.03 -3.63
N GLU A 34 1.13 13.38 -2.48
CA GLU A 34 1.81 13.43 -1.19
C GLU A 34 2.31 12.04 -0.75
N LEU A 35 1.50 10.99 -0.92
CA LEU A 35 1.90 9.61 -0.61
C LEU A 35 3.08 9.16 -1.50
N GLY A 36 3.03 9.45 -2.80
CA GLY A 36 4.12 9.12 -3.72
C GLY A 36 5.42 9.83 -3.35
N SER A 37 5.34 11.15 -3.09
CA SER A 37 6.50 11.93 -2.65
C SER A 37 7.06 11.45 -1.30
N PHE A 38 6.20 11.03 -0.38
CA PHE A 38 6.59 10.43 0.89
C PHE A 38 7.39 9.14 0.69
N ILE A 39 6.88 8.21 -0.14
CA ILE A 39 7.56 6.94 -0.44
C ILE A 39 8.92 7.19 -1.10
N GLY A 40 8.96 8.02 -2.15
CA GLY A 40 10.19 8.30 -2.89
C GLY A 40 11.26 8.99 -2.04
N SER A 41 10.90 10.06 -1.32
CA SER A 41 11.85 10.81 -0.48
C SER A 41 12.42 10.02 0.70
N ARG A 42 11.76 8.94 1.11
CA ARG A 42 12.27 7.99 2.10
C ARG A 42 13.32 7.03 1.53
N GLY A 43 13.46 6.95 0.21
CA GLY A 43 14.25 5.94 -0.47
C GLY A 43 13.58 4.56 -0.48
N ASP A 44 12.28 4.50 -0.23
CA ASP A 44 11.50 3.27 -0.29
C ASP A 44 11.14 2.92 -1.75
N THR A 45 10.74 1.69 -2.00
CA THR A 45 10.29 1.21 -3.32
C THR A 45 8.78 1.05 -3.32
N LEU A 46 8.08 1.66 -4.28
CA LEU A 46 6.67 1.42 -4.52
C LEU A 46 6.46 0.09 -5.25
N ILE A 47 5.58 -0.77 -4.72
CA ILE A 47 4.98 -1.91 -5.43
C ILE A 47 3.52 -1.56 -5.72
N TYR A 48 3.09 -1.65 -6.98
CA TYR A 48 1.72 -1.30 -7.34
C TYR A 48 1.22 -2.06 -8.59
N GLY A 49 0.01 -1.79 -9.03
CA GLY A 49 -0.67 -2.51 -10.11
C GLY A 49 -0.13 -2.32 -11.53
N GLY A 50 0.89 -1.51 -11.74
CA GLY A 50 1.57 -1.37 -13.04
C GLY A 50 0.95 -0.37 -14.02
N SER A 51 -0.30 0.06 -13.81
CA SER A 51 -1.00 0.92 -14.76
C SER A 51 -0.53 2.38 -14.73
N ARG A 52 -0.46 3.00 -15.92
CA ARG A 52 -0.23 4.45 -16.07
C ARG A 52 -1.49 5.30 -15.87
N SER A 53 -2.65 4.68 -15.68
CA SER A 53 -3.93 5.38 -15.69
C SER A 53 -4.35 5.87 -14.29
N GLY A 54 -5.02 7.00 -14.25
CA GLY A 54 -5.71 7.53 -13.07
C GLY A 54 -4.80 7.78 -11.88
N LEU A 55 -5.21 7.36 -10.68
CA LEU A 55 -4.43 7.53 -9.45
C LEU A 55 -3.16 6.67 -9.44
N MET A 56 -3.17 5.51 -10.12
CA MET A 56 -2.01 4.63 -10.23
C MET A 56 -0.83 5.34 -10.94
N GLY A 57 -1.09 5.98 -12.09
CA GLY A 57 -0.06 6.73 -12.81
C GLY A 57 0.46 7.91 -11.99
N ILE A 58 -0.44 8.68 -11.35
CA ILE A 58 -0.06 9.82 -10.50
C ILE A 58 0.84 9.37 -9.35
N LEU A 59 0.50 8.26 -8.68
CA LEU A 59 1.33 7.70 -7.61
C LEU A 59 2.74 7.34 -8.10
N ALA A 60 2.82 6.57 -9.19
CA ALA A 60 4.09 6.13 -9.76
C ALA A 60 4.97 7.32 -10.19
N ASP A 61 4.38 8.29 -10.89
CA ASP A 61 5.08 9.52 -11.31
C ASP A 61 5.59 10.32 -10.11
N SER A 62 4.81 10.42 -9.02
CA SER A 62 5.20 11.14 -7.81
C SER A 62 6.36 10.48 -7.06
N VAL A 63 6.39 9.14 -7.02
CA VAL A 63 7.51 8.38 -6.45
C VAL A 63 8.78 8.61 -7.28
N LEU A 64 8.69 8.46 -8.60
CA LEU A 64 9.83 8.69 -9.50
C LEU A 64 10.36 10.13 -9.44
N ALA A 65 9.45 11.13 -9.37
CA ALA A 65 9.82 12.53 -9.23
C ALA A 65 10.52 12.87 -7.89
N SER A 66 10.43 11.96 -6.91
CA SER A 66 11.07 12.05 -5.60
C SER A 66 12.25 11.08 -5.45
N ASP A 67 12.86 10.69 -6.56
CA ASP A 67 14.03 9.80 -6.66
C ASP A 67 13.80 8.38 -6.09
N GLY A 68 12.54 7.93 -5.96
CA GLY A 68 12.18 6.60 -5.50
C GLY A 68 12.15 5.56 -6.63
N ASN A 69 12.08 4.29 -6.26
CA ASN A 69 11.93 3.17 -7.18
C ASN A 69 10.47 2.74 -7.29
N VAL A 70 10.07 2.27 -8.48
CA VAL A 70 8.70 1.83 -8.76
C VAL A 70 8.72 0.48 -9.47
N ILE A 71 8.07 -0.51 -8.87
CA ILE A 71 7.85 -1.84 -9.46
C ILE A 71 6.35 -2.01 -9.73
N GLY A 72 6.00 -2.14 -10.99
CA GLY A 72 4.64 -2.47 -11.43
C GLY A 72 4.46 -3.99 -11.53
N VAL A 73 3.33 -4.51 -11.08
CA VAL A 73 2.95 -5.92 -11.23
C VAL A 73 1.65 -5.98 -12.00
N GLU A 74 1.68 -6.41 -13.26
CA GLU A 74 0.53 -6.32 -14.15
C GLU A 74 0.30 -7.65 -14.89
N PRO A 75 -0.95 -8.15 -14.96
CA PRO A 75 -1.24 -9.37 -15.70
C PRO A 75 -1.20 -9.14 -17.20
N GLN A 76 -0.82 -10.18 -17.95
CA GLN A 76 -0.67 -10.13 -19.42
C GLN A 76 -1.89 -9.53 -20.12
N MET A 77 -3.10 -9.81 -19.62
CA MET A 77 -4.33 -9.27 -20.20
C MET A 77 -4.42 -7.74 -20.22
N PHE A 78 -3.73 -7.04 -19.32
CA PHE A 78 -3.67 -5.57 -19.31
C PHE A 78 -2.49 -5.05 -20.13
N ILE A 79 -1.40 -5.80 -20.23
CA ILE A 79 -0.30 -5.52 -21.17
C ILE A 79 -0.84 -5.51 -22.60
N ASP A 80 -1.64 -6.50 -22.98
CA ASP A 80 -2.27 -6.61 -24.31
C ASP A 80 -3.18 -5.40 -24.63
N ARG A 81 -3.65 -4.70 -23.59
CA ARG A 81 -4.46 -3.47 -23.70
C ARG A 81 -3.65 -2.19 -23.57
N GLN A 82 -2.34 -2.29 -23.43
CA GLN A 82 -1.41 -1.16 -23.31
C GLN A 82 -1.71 -0.24 -22.10
N PHE A 83 -2.09 -0.83 -20.96
CA PHE A 83 -2.35 -0.07 -19.72
C PHE A 83 -1.09 0.16 -18.90
N GLN A 84 -0.02 -0.59 -19.15
CA GLN A 84 1.23 -0.51 -18.40
C GLN A 84 1.87 0.88 -18.43
N HIS A 85 2.63 1.16 -17.39
CA HIS A 85 3.45 2.37 -17.27
C HIS A 85 4.87 2.05 -17.74
N ASP A 86 5.27 2.61 -18.90
CA ASP A 86 6.52 2.25 -19.56
C ASP A 86 7.78 2.90 -18.95
N SER A 87 7.61 3.91 -18.07
CA SER A 87 8.73 4.70 -17.50
C SER A 87 9.07 4.34 -16.05
N ILE A 88 8.51 3.26 -15.50
CA ILE A 88 8.80 2.79 -14.14
C ILE A 88 10.12 2.02 -14.08
N THR A 89 10.66 1.85 -12.87
CA THR A 89 11.94 1.17 -12.65
C THR A 89 11.93 -0.29 -13.12
N GLN A 90 10.82 -1.01 -12.86
CA GLN A 90 10.63 -2.40 -13.27
C GLN A 90 9.16 -2.72 -13.51
N LEU A 91 8.88 -3.50 -14.54
CA LEU A 91 7.57 -4.11 -14.77
C LEU A 91 7.67 -5.63 -14.67
N ILE A 92 6.85 -6.22 -13.81
CA ILE A 92 6.71 -7.66 -13.65
C ILE A 92 5.38 -8.06 -14.29
N VAL A 93 5.45 -8.87 -15.34
CA VAL A 93 4.27 -9.38 -16.02
C VAL A 93 3.88 -10.73 -15.41
N THR A 94 2.62 -10.87 -15.04
CA THR A 94 2.06 -12.09 -14.46
C THR A 94 1.04 -12.71 -15.40
N LYS A 95 0.79 -14.00 -15.21
CA LYS A 95 -0.12 -14.76 -16.04
C LYS A 95 -1.58 -14.33 -15.87
N ASP A 96 -1.99 -14.10 -14.61
CA ASP A 96 -3.37 -13.78 -14.22
C ASP A 96 -3.43 -12.92 -12.95
N MET A 97 -4.65 -12.57 -12.53
CA MET A 97 -4.88 -11.75 -11.33
C MET A 97 -4.48 -12.43 -10.03
N SER A 98 -4.55 -13.76 -9.96
CA SER A 98 -4.13 -14.52 -8.78
C SER A 98 -2.63 -14.43 -8.57
N GLU A 99 -1.85 -14.66 -9.63
CA GLU A 99 -0.40 -14.54 -9.59
C GLU A 99 0.04 -13.10 -9.31
N ARG A 100 -0.65 -12.11 -9.90
CA ARG A 100 -0.41 -10.69 -9.61
C ARG A 100 -0.54 -10.38 -8.13
N LYS A 101 -1.65 -10.74 -7.50
CA LYS A 101 -1.88 -10.48 -6.06
C LYS A 101 -0.84 -11.20 -5.19
N ALA A 102 -0.55 -12.47 -5.50
CA ALA A 102 0.47 -13.22 -4.79
C ALA A 102 1.86 -12.55 -4.89
N LYS A 103 2.23 -12.07 -6.09
CA LYS A 103 3.51 -11.39 -6.32
C LYS A 103 3.58 -10.05 -5.59
N MET A 104 2.51 -9.24 -5.57
CA MET A 104 2.46 -7.98 -4.84
C MET A 104 2.61 -8.20 -3.33
N ILE A 105 2.04 -9.28 -2.79
CA ILE A 105 2.20 -9.64 -1.36
C ILE A 105 3.62 -10.15 -1.08
N GLU A 106 4.17 -10.99 -1.96
CA GLU A 106 5.53 -11.53 -1.83
C GLU A 106 6.60 -10.43 -1.76
N LEU A 107 6.43 -9.37 -2.53
CA LEU A 107 7.40 -8.27 -2.65
C LEU A 107 7.29 -7.24 -1.52
N GLY A 108 6.13 -7.11 -0.88
CA GLY A 108 5.84 -6.00 0.04
C GLY A 108 6.30 -6.26 1.47
N ASP A 109 6.93 -5.25 2.07
CA ASP A 109 7.25 -5.19 3.51
C ASP A 109 6.16 -4.46 4.31
N ALA A 110 5.35 -3.63 3.64
CA ALA A 110 4.20 -2.92 4.18
C ALA A 110 3.13 -2.77 3.10
N PHE A 111 1.86 -2.69 3.53
CA PHE A 111 0.70 -2.67 2.63
C PHE A 111 -0.20 -1.49 2.96
N ILE A 112 -0.50 -0.68 1.94
CA ILE A 112 -1.36 0.50 2.08
C ILE A 112 -2.52 0.38 1.09
N ALA A 113 -3.76 0.47 1.58
CA ALA A 113 -4.93 0.70 0.75
C ALA A 113 -5.25 2.18 0.70
N PHE A 114 -5.10 2.81 -0.46
CA PHE A 114 -5.65 4.13 -0.73
C PHE A 114 -7.15 4.02 -1.10
N PRO A 115 -7.99 5.05 -0.90
CA PRO A 115 -9.38 5.02 -1.36
C PRO A 115 -9.52 4.51 -2.79
N GLY A 116 -10.31 3.43 -2.97
CA GLY A 116 -10.41 2.73 -4.25
C GLY A 116 -11.72 1.97 -4.39
N GLY A 117 -11.86 1.18 -5.44
CA GLY A 117 -13.03 0.37 -5.70
C GLY A 117 -12.97 -1.04 -5.08
N THR A 118 -13.83 -1.92 -5.60
CA THR A 118 -13.93 -3.32 -5.15
C THR A 118 -12.64 -4.12 -5.34
N GLY A 119 -11.83 -3.80 -6.36
CA GLY A 119 -10.52 -4.43 -6.53
C GLY A 119 -9.55 -4.11 -5.39
N THR A 120 -9.49 -2.82 -4.99
CA THR A 120 -8.69 -2.39 -3.83
C THR A 120 -9.20 -3.05 -2.54
N LEU A 121 -10.52 -3.16 -2.38
CA LEU A 121 -11.11 -3.85 -1.23
C LEU A 121 -10.75 -5.34 -1.21
N GLU A 122 -10.81 -6.03 -2.35
CA GLU A 122 -10.43 -7.44 -2.46
C GLU A 122 -8.95 -7.65 -2.09
N GLU A 123 -8.06 -6.81 -2.64
CA GLU A 123 -6.62 -6.90 -2.42
C GLU A 123 -6.27 -6.69 -0.93
N ILE A 124 -6.81 -5.63 -0.31
CA ILE A 124 -6.50 -5.35 1.10
C ILE A 124 -7.17 -6.36 2.06
N ALA A 125 -8.36 -6.88 1.72
CA ALA A 125 -9.02 -7.92 2.50
C ALA A 125 -8.20 -9.22 2.53
N GLU A 126 -7.52 -9.58 1.45
CA GLU A 126 -6.58 -10.70 1.44
C GLU A 126 -5.40 -10.44 2.38
N VAL A 127 -4.81 -9.23 2.36
CA VAL A 127 -3.73 -8.85 3.29
C VAL A 127 -4.21 -8.89 4.73
N MET A 128 -5.36 -8.29 5.05
CA MET A 128 -5.96 -8.35 6.39
C MET A 128 -6.15 -9.79 6.88
N SER A 129 -6.64 -10.67 6.01
CA SER A 129 -6.84 -12.09 6.33
C SER A 129 -5.50 -12.77 6.66
N ARG A 130 -4.45 -12.54 5.88
CA ARG A 130 -3.12 -13.12 6.12
C ARG A 130 -2.48 -12.58 7.41
N VAL A 131 -2.65 -11.29 7.71
CA VAL A 131 -2.21 -10.68 8.99
C VAL A 131 -2.95 -11.31 10.16
N SER A 132 -4.27 -11.40 10.08
CA SER A 132 -5.13 -12.01 11.11
C SER A 132 -4.78 -13.47 11.41
N LEU A 133 -4.32 -14.21 10.42
CA LEU A 133 -3.89 -15.60 10.54
C LEU A 133 -2.41 -15.75 10.93
N LYS A 134 -1.69 -14.63 11.16
CA LYS A 134 -0.24 -14.59 11.43
C LYS A 134 0.59 -15.26 10.31
N LEU A 135 0.06 -15.27 9.08
CA LEU A 135 0.76 -15.72 7.87
C LEU A 135 1.58 -14.61 7.21
N LEU A 136 1.37 -13.38 7.63
CA LEU A 136 2.05 -12.19 7.14
C LEU A 136 2.36 -11.28 8.33
N ASP A 137 3.64 -11.06 8.61
CA ASP A 137 4.11 -10.12 9.64
C ASP A 137 4.52 -8.79 9.00
N ALA A 138 3.52 -8.02 8.59
CA ALA A 138 3.69 -6.72 7.96
C ALA A 138 2.52 -5.79 8.32
N PRO A 139 2.72 -4.47 8.40
CA PRO A 139 1.63 -3.53 8.65
C PRO A 139 0.68 -3.50 7.45
N CYS A 140 -0.61 -3.66 7.74
CA CYS A 140 -1.73 -3.50 6.82
C CYS A 140 -2.43 -2.18 7.14
N ILE A 141 -2.25 -1.17 6.28
CA ILE A 141 -2.67 0.21 6.56
C ILE A 141 -3.80 0.59 5.59
N LEU A 142 -4.95 0.95 6.13
CA LEU A 142 -6.01 1.58 5.38
C LEU A 142 -5.84 3.11 5.51
N TYR A 143 -5.49 3.78 4.41
CA TYR A 143 -5.40 5.24 4.38
C TYR A 143 -6.80 5.84 4.40
N ASN A 144 -7.27 6.13 5.60
CA ASN A 144 -8.64 6.53 5.91
C ASN A 144 -8.87 8.02 5.64
N LEU A 145 -8.54 8.47 4.44
CA LEU A 145 -8.71 9.84 4.01
C LEU A 145 -10.18 10.26 4.09
N ASP A 146 -10.48 11.30 4.88
CA ASP A 146 -11.83 11.82 5.12
C ASP A 146 -12.85 10.73 5.58
N GLY A 147 -12.39 9.69 6.31
CA GLY A 147 -13.27 8.64 6.82
C GLY A 147 -13.69 7.61 5.77
N TYR A 148 -13.00 7.53 4.63
CA TYR A 148 -13.37 6.62 3.53
C TYR A 148 -13.51 5.15 3.97
N TYR A 149 -12.71 4.71 4.93
CA TYR A 149 -12.69 3.35 5.44
C TYR A 149 -13.38 3.19 6.82
N ASP A 150 -14.13 4.20 7.31
CA ASP A 150 -14.85 4.12 8.58
C ASP A 150 -15.80 2.92 8.64
N GLY A 151 -16.51 2.62 7.52
CA GLY A 151 -17.36 1.44 7.42
C GLY A 151 -16.63 0.10 7.55
N ILE A 152 -15.38 0.02 7.10
CA ILE A 152 -14.54 -1.18 7.29
C ILE A 152 -14.13 -1.30 8.76
N LYS A 153 -13.75 -0.19 9.40
CA LYS A 153 -13.42 -0.16 10.82
C LYS A 153 -14.60 -0.62 11.67
N GLU A 154 -15.79 -0.07 11.42
CA GLU A 154 -17.02 -0.46 12.12
C GLU A 154 -17.34 -1.95 11.91
N LEU A 155 -17.14 -2.50 10.71
CA LEU A 155 -17.32 -3.92 10.44
C LEU A 155 -16.34 -4.79 11.25
N LEU A 156 -15.06 -4.40 11.34
CA LEU A 156 -14.06 -5.12 12.12
C LEU A 156 -14.41 -5.09 13.62
N ASP A 157 -14.84 -3.96 14.16
CA ASP A 157 -15.31 -3.83 15.54
C ASP A 157 -16.55 -4.72 15.78
N THR A 158 -17.46 -4.79 14.81
CA THR A 158 -18.64 -5.67 14.84
C THR A 158 -18.24 -7.14 14.86
N MET A 159 -17.25 -7.56 14.07
CA MET A 159 -16.73 -8.94 14.10
C MET A 159 -16.20 -9.32 15.49
N ILE A 160 -15.51 -8.40 16.17
CA ILE A 160 -15.04 -8.63 17.56
C ILE A 160 -16.23 -8.75 18.51
N SER A 161 -17.19 -7.83 18.46
CA SER A 161 -18.35 -7.79 19.35
C SER A 161 -19.22 -9.05 19.24
N TYR A 162 -19.25 -9.68 18.07
CA TYR A 162 -19.99 -10.95 17.84
C TYR A 162 -19.14 -12.20 18.08
N GLY A 163 -17.89 -12.04 18.52
CA GLY A 163 -16.99 -13.17 18.77
C GLY A 163 -16.49 -13.90 17.51
N LEU A 164 -16.63 -13.26 16.34
CA LEU A 164 -16.14 -13.78 15.05
C LEU A 164 -14.67 -13.42 14.77
N SER A 165 -14.12 -12.46 15.53
CA SER A 165 -12.72 -12.06 15.53
C SER A 165 -12.29 -11.67 16.95
N SER A 166 -11.05 -11.19 17.12
CA SER A 166 -10.53 -10.66 18.38
C SER A 166 -9.57 -9.50 18.11
N GLU A 167 -9.29 -8.68 19.11
CA GLU A 167 -8.28 -7.60 19.02
C GLU A 167 -6.91 -8.16 18.59
N GLU A 168 -6.50 -9.31 19.17
CA GLU A 168 -5.26 -10.01 18.81
C GLU A 168 -5.20 -10.40 17.32
N ARG A 169 -6.32 -10.83 16.74
CA ARG A 169 -6.41 -11.20 15.33
C ARG A 169 -6.36 -9.98 14.41
N GLN A 170 -6.75 -8.81 14.89
CA GLN A 170 -6.73 -7.57 14.15
C GLN A 170 -5.44 -6.76 14.38
N GLU A 171 -4.56 -7.24 15.25
CA GLU A 171 -3.25 -6.65 15.44
C GLU A 171 -2.44 -6.65 14.12
N GLY A 172 -1.90 -5.47 13.76
CA GLY A 172 -1.22 -5.26 12.49
C GLY A 172 -2.11 -4.65 11.40
N ILE A 173 -3.41 -4.47 11.65
CA ILE A 173 -4.34 -3.73 10.79
C ILE A 173 -4.50 -2.31 11.36
N TYR A 174 -4.20 -1.29 10.58
CA TYR A 174 -4.17 0.10 11.01
C TYR A 174 -5.05 0.99 10.14
N PHE A 175 -5.62 2.03 10.73
CA PHE A 175 -6.32 3.10 10.03
C PHE A 175 -5.54 4.40 10.23
N ALA A 176 -5.00 4.93 9.15
CA ALA A 176 -4.20 6.16 9.13
C ALA A 176 -4.99 7.28 8.43
N ASN A 177 -5.15 8.42 9.06
CA ASN A 177 -5.88 9.55 8.48
C ASN A 177 -4.95 10.52 7.73
N THR A 178 -3.66 10.47 8.02
CA THR A 178 -2.64 11.36 7.46
C THR A 178 -1.38 10.59 7.05
N ILE A 179 -0.51 11.22 6.24
CA ILE A 179 0.81 10.67 5.93
C ILE A 179 1.66 10.52 7.20
N SER A 180 1.53 11.43 8.16
CA SER A 180 2.24 11.33 9.45
C SER A 180 1.85 10.07 10.23
N ASP A 181 0.56 9.70 10.24
CA ASP A 181 0.11 8.46 10.88
C ASP A 181 0.73 7.23 10.18
N ILE A 182 0.79 7.25 8.84
CA ILE A 182 1.44 6.19 8.06
C ILE A 182 2.93 6.10 8.43
N GLU A 183 3.62 7.23 8.50
CA GLU A 183 5.03 7.26 8.88
C GLU A 183 5.28 6.68 10.27
N GLU A 184 4.47 7.06 11.26
CA GLU A 184 4.59 6.54 12.63
C GLU A 184 4.40 5.02 12.69
N ILE A 185 3.42 4.47 11.94
CA ILE A 185 3.18 3.02 11.86
C ILE A 185 4.40 2.31 11.27
N LEU A 186 4.95 2.83 10.15
CA LEU A 186 6.11 2.24 9.48
C LEU A 186 7.37 2.27 10.35
N ILE A 187 7.62 3.39 11.09
CA ILE A 187 8.76 3.52 11.99
C ILE A 187 8.66 2.53 13.17
N ARG A 188 7.49 2.44 13.80
CA ARG A 188 7.26 1.54 14.93
C ARG A 188 7.56 0.08 14.54
N ARG A 189 7.03 -0.37 13.41
CA ARG A 189 7.24 -1.75 12.92
C ARG A 189 8.68 -2.02 12.49
N SER A 190 9.40 -1.03 12.01
CA SER A 190 10.85 -1.18 11.70
C SER A 190 11.69 -1.34 12.98
N GLY A 191 11.31 -0.67 14.07
CA GLY A 191 11.99 -0.77 15.37
C GLY A 191 11.73 -2.08 16.14
N GLU A 192 10.62 -2.77 15.85
CA GLU A 192 10.28 -4.07 16.47
C GLU A 192 11.03 -5.26 15.83
N LYS A 193 11.59 -5.08 14.62
CA LYS A 193 12.34 -6.11 13.88
C LYS A 193 13.87 -6.04 14.07
N GLY A 194 14.37 -5.11 14.86
CA GLY A 194 15.80 -4.91 15.19
C GLY A 194 16.12 -5.35 16.61
#